data_f542711b197d51de1d2d5b6927c98520
#
_entry.id   f542711b197d51de1d2d5b6927c98520
#
_cell.length_a   1.000
_cell.length_b   1.000
_cell.length_c   1.000
_cell.angle_alpha   90.00
_cell.angle_beta   90.00
_cell.angle_gamma   90.00
#
_symmetry.space_group_name_H-M   'P 1'
#
loop_
_entity.id
_entity.type
_entity.pdbx_description
1 polymer ?
#
loop_
_entity_poly.entity_id
_entity_poly.type
_entity_poly.pdbx_seq_one_letter_code
_entity_poly.pdbx_strand_id
1 'polypeptide(L)'
;MNNNNNKNEKTMVEKRMNMEQGHWVLAKLGKKVLRPGGKALTQAMLNAMNITPDDDVVEFAPGLGYTAKLALSRHPHSYTAVELNAEAAQRVRDNVQDDTINIVIGNASETGLPDNSASKVYGEAMLTMQSKQQKQAIIGEAARLLRPGGLYGIHEIGIFPDDTPQEVRREIESDLAKGIKTNVRPLTVADWKQLLEDNGFDISFIESKPMHLLERRRVIADEGLWSFICIVFRMLKNPVARKRVLEMRSIFRKHAHHINAICIVARKR
;
A
#
# COMPACT_ATOMS: atom_id res chain seq x y z
N MET A 1 -30.58 4.05 30.47
CA MET A 1 -29.22 3.47 30.17
C MET A 1 -29.11 3.20 28.67
N ASN A 2 -28.79 4.19 27.83
CA ASN A 2 -28.59 3.97 26.36
C ASN A 2 -27.99 5.21 25.68
N ASN A 3 -26.91 5.79 26.25
CA ASN A 3 -26.26 6.94 25.59
C ASN A 3 -24.76 6.80 25.33
N ASN A 4 -24.13 5.67 25.66
CA ASN A 4 -22.68 5.47 25.46
C ASN A 4 -22.29 4.71 24.17
N ASN A 5 -23.19 3.98 23.53
CA ASN A 5 -22.87 3.26 22.29
C ASN A 5 -22.83 4.17 21.05
N ASN A 6 -23.55 5.29 21.06
CA ASN A 6 -23.64 6.21 19.92
C ASN A 6 -22.42 7.15 19.77
N LYS A 7 -21.58 7.26 20.83
CA LYS A 7 -20.33 8.05 20.75
C LYS A 7 -19.17 7.29 20.13
N ASN A 8 -19.10 5.97 20.32
CA ASN A 8 -18.02 5.15 19.76
C ASN A 8 -18.21 4.85 18.25
N GLU A 9 -19.43 4.74 17.76
CA GLU A 9 -19.70 4.59 16.34
C GLU A 9 -19.40 5.87 15.54
N LYS A 10 -19.69 7.06 16.07
CA LYS A 10 -19.33 8.33 15.43
C LYS A 10 -17.82 8.60 15.38
N THR A 11 -17.02 8.02 16.27
CA THR A 11 -15.56 8.21 16.31
C THR A 11 -14.82 7.39 15.25
N MET A 12 -15.43 6.37 14.66
CA MET A 12 -14.85 5.59 13.56
C MET A 12 -15.05 6.23 12.17
N VAL A 13 -16.07 7.07 11.99
CA VAL A 13 -16.47 7.56 10.66
C VAL A 13 -15.73 8.85 10.25
N GLU A 14 -15.07 9.57 11.15
CA GLU A 14 -14.42 10.85 10.83
C GLU A 14 -12.90 10.88 11.08
N LYS A 15 -12.16 9.90 10.61
CA LYS A 15 -10.72 10.11 10.46
C LYS A 15 -10.48 10.93 9.18
N ARG A 16 -10.62 12.26 9.27
CA ARG A 16 -10.23 13.18 8.17
C ARG A 16 -8.86 12.78 7.64
N MET A 17 -8.72 12.73 6.32
CA MET A 17 -7.42 12.46 5.67
C MET A 17 -6.37 13.41 6.24
N ASN A 18 -5.34 12.86 6.88
CA ASN A 18 -4.21 13.68 7.33
C ASN A 18 -3.36 14.08 6.11
N MET A 19 -3.68 15.23 5.54
CA MET A 19 -3.04 15.79 4.35
C MET A 19 -1.56 16.14 4.55
N GLU A 20 -1.03 16.00 5.76
CA GLU A 20 0.39 16.17 6.07
C GLU A 20 1.22 14.89 5.88
N GLN A 21 0.58 13.73 5.75
CA GLN A 21 1.28 12.47 5.46
C GLN A 21 2.01 12.55 4.13
N GLY A 22 3.18 11.93 4.08
CA GLY A 22 4.11 12.07 2.94
C GLY A 22 3.49 11.69 1.59
N HIS A 23 2.68 10.63 1.53
CA HIS A 23 2.02 10.22 0.28
C HIS A 23 0.99 11.24 -0.20
N TRP A 24 0.21 11.90 0.69
CA TRP A 24 -0.72 12.96 0.29
C TRP A 24 -0.01 14.24 -0.17
N VAL A 25 1.14 14.57 0.43
CA VAL A 25 1.99 15.67 -0.06
C VAL A 25 2.45 15.38 -1.49
N LEU A 26 2.89 14.16 -1.78
CA LEU A 26 3.30 13.75 -3.12
C LEU A 26 2.13 13.75 -4.12
N ALA A 27 0.95 13.26 -3.69
CA ALA A 27 -0.26 13.28 -4.51
C ALA A 27 -0.67 14.72 -4.91
N LYS A 28 -0.64 15.68 -3.97
CA LYS A 28 -0.89 17.09 -4.25
C LYS A 28 0.08 17.69 -5.27
N LEU A 29 1.31 17.22 -5.30
CA LEU A 29 2.30 17.61 -6.30
C LEU A 29 2.06 16.95 -7.66
N GLY A 30 1.12 16.00 -7.75
CA GLY A 30 0.74 15.31 -8.98
C GLY A 30 1.43 13.97 -9.19
N LYS A 31 2.12 13.43 -8.17
CA LYS A 31 2.65 12.07 -8.24
C LYS A 31 1.52 11.05 -8.05
N LYS A 32 1.40 10.12 -8.98
CA LYS A 32 0.33 9.09 -9.01
C LYS A 32 0.79 7.76 -8.40
N VAL A 33 2.05 7.40 -8.61
CA VAL A 33 2.65 6.16 -8.09
C VAL A 33 3.31 6.45 -6.74
N LEU A 34 2.60 6.17 -5.64
CA LEU A 34 2.98 6.59 -4.28
C LEU A 34 3.58 5.44 -3.43
N ARG A 35 4.12 4.40 -4.07
CA ARG A 35 4.62 3.20 -3.41
C ARG A 35 6.10 2.97 -3.64
N PRO A 36 6.79 2.28 -2.71
CA PRO A 36 8.18 1.87 -2.85
C PRO A 36 8.38 1.03 -4.12
N GLY A 37 9.57 1.06 -4.75
CA GLY A 37 9.85 0.27 -5.95
C GLY A 37 9.06 0.66 -7.21
N GLY A 38 8.05 1.54 -7.07
CA GLY A 38 7.28 2.15 -8.15
C GLY A 38 6.46 1.16 -8.99
N LYS A 39 6.09 1.60 -10.20
CA LYS A 39 5.26 0.86 -11.17
C LYS A 39 5.79 -0.54 -11.49
N ALA A 40 7.11 -0.69 -11.59
CA ALA A 40 7.72 -1.97 -12.00
C ALA A 40 7.44 -3.09 -10.99
N LEU A 41 7.47 -2.81 -9.69
CA LEU A 41 7.22 -3.83 -8.65
C LEU A 41 5.72 -4.15 -8.54
N THR A 42 4.84 -3.15 -8.70
CA THR A 42 3.39 -3.39 -8.85
C THR A 42 3.09 -4.33 -10.03
N GLN A 43 3.74 -4.08 -11.17
CA GLN A 43 3.53 -4.92 -12.35
C GLN A 43 4.02 -6.36 -12.12
N ALA A 44 5.16 -6.53 -11.42
CA ALA A 44 5.66 -7.85 -11.03
C ALA A 44 4.66 -8.58 -10.13
N MET A 45 4.10 -7.90 -9.11
CA MET A 45 3.06 -8.45 -8.24
C MET A 45 1.83 -8.90 -9.04
N LEU A 46 1.27 -8.01 -9.85
CA LEU A 46 0.08 -8.33 -10.64
C LEU A 46 0.34 -9.46 -11.65
N ASN A 47 1.54 -9.53 -12.22
CA ASN A 47 1.91 -10.63 -13.12
C ASN A 47 2.03 -11.97 -12.37
N ALA A 48 2.64 -11.98 -11.19
CA ALA A 48 2.71 -13.17 -10.34
C ALA A 48 1.34 -13.63 -9.85
N MET A 49 0.41 -12.69 -9.61
CA MET A 49 -0.98 -13.00 -9.27
C MET A 49 -1.79 -13.54 -10.45
N ASN A 50 -1.40 -13.24 -11.68
CA ASN A 50 -2.02 -13.71 -12.92
C ASN A 50 -3.56 -13.56 -12.91
N ILE A 51 -4.02 -12.31 -12.73
CA ILE A 51 -5.46 -12.00 -12.72
C ILE A 51 -6.06 -12.32 -14.10
N THR A 52 -7.18 -13.05 -14.11
CA THR A 52 -7.91 -13.51 -15.30
C THR A 52 -9.40 -13.15 -15.19
N PRO A 53 -10.20 -13.31 -16.26
CA PRO A 53 -11.65 -13.08 -16.22
C PRO A 53 -12.45 -13.99 -15.25
N ASP A 54 -11.84 -15.04 -14.72
CA ASP A 54 -12.46 -15.94 -13.75
C ASP A 54 -12.22 -15.52 -12.30
N ASP A 55 -11.43 -14.46 -12.08
CA ASP A 55 -10.99 -14.06 -10.75
C ASP A 55 -11.92 -13.01 -10.10
N ASP A 56 -12.23 -13.25 -8.83
CA ASP A 56 -12.81 -12.27 -7.93
C ASP A 56 -11.68 -11.60 -7.15
N VAL A 57 -11.50 -10.29 -7.39
CA VAL A 57 -10.36 -9.53 -6.88
C VAL A 57 -10.79 -8.59 -5.76
N VAL A 58 -10.03 -8.57 -4.66
CA VAL A 58 -10.19 -7.58 -3.58
C VAL A 58 -8.88 -6.81 -3.41
N GLU A 59 -8.94 -5.48 -3.49
CA GLU A 59 -7.83 -4.57 -3.18
C GLU A 59 -8.04 -3.87 -1.86
N PHE A 60 -7.06 -3.94 -0.96
CA PHE A 60 -7.04 -3.17 0.28
C PHE A 60 -6.34 -1.84 0.10
N ALA A 61 -6.96 -0.75 0.55
CA ALA A 61 -6.44 0.60 0.54
C ALA A 61 -5.96 1.06 -0.87
N PRO A 62 -6.84 1.17 -1.86
CA PRO A 62 -6.51 1.45 -3.27
C PRO A 62 -5.82 2.82 -3.50
N GLY A 63 -5.82 3.71 -2.53
CA GLY A 63 -5.17 5.01 -2.56
C GLY A 63 -5.75 5.91 -3.65
N LEU A 64 -4.99 6.12 -4.76
CA LEU A 64 -5.45 6.90 -5.91
C LEU A 64 -6.05 6.04 -7.05
N GLY A 65 -6.19 4.72 -6.85
CA GLY A 65 -6.76 3.80 -7.83
C GLY A 65 -5.84 3.47 -9.02
N TYR A 66 -4.53 3.75 -8.91
CA TYR A 66 -3.61 3.43 -10.01
C TYR A 66 -3.51 1.92 -10.25
N THR A 67 -3.38 1.12 -9.19
CA THR A 67 -3.30 -0.35 -9.30
C THR A 67 -4.65 -0.93 -9.66
N ALA A 68 -5.75 -0.35 -9.15
CA ALA A 68 -7.09 -0.71 -9.56
C ALA A 68 -7.26 -0.68 -11.08
N LYS A 69 -6.83 0.40 -11.75
CA LYS A 69 -6.86 0.48 -13.23
C LYS A 69 -6.09 -0.63 -13.92
N LEU A 70 -4.90 -0.97 -13.40
CA LEU A 70 -4.08 -2.04 -13.97
C LEU A 70 -4.70 -3.43 -13.76
N ALA A 71 -5.36 -3.65 -12.64
CA ALA A 71 -6.06 -4.90 -12.37
C ALA A 71 -7.35 -5.01 -13.19
N LEU A 72 -8.15 -3.96 -13.26
CA LEU A 72 -9.37 -3.88 -14.07
C LEU A 72 -9.08 -4.05 -15.57
N SER A 73 -7.93 -3.57 -16.08
CA SER A 73 -7.53 -3.78 -17.47
C SER A 73 -7.27 -5.26 -17.83
N ARG A 74 -7.27 -6.17 -16.86
CA ARG A 74 -7.19 -7.62 -17.02
C ARG A 74 -8.57 -8.28 -17.06
N HIS A 75 -9.63 -7.48 -16.94
CA HIS A 75 -11.03 -7.90 -17.00
C HIS A 75 -11.39 -9.01 -16.01
N PRO A 76 -11.13 -8.85 -14.68
CA PRO A 76 -11.54 -9.83 -13.68
C PRO A 76 -13.06 -10.00 -13.67
N HIS A 77 -13.55 -11.16 -13.17
CA HIS A 77 -14.99 -11.41 -13.01
C HIS A 77 -15.64 -10.36 -12.09
N SER A 78 -14.98 -10.05 -10.98
CA SER A 78 -15.39 -8.97 -10.08
C SER A 78 -14.19 -8.25 -9.49
N TYR A 79 -14.40 -6.96 -9.12
CA TYR A 79 -13.37 -6.17 -8.48
C TYR A 79 -13.96 -5.34 -7.33
N THR A 80 -13.46 -5.57 -6.12
CA THR A 80 -13.87 -4.84 -4.93
C THR A 80 -12.67 -4.14 -4.30
N ALA A 81 -12.76 -2.82 -4.13
CA ALA A 81 -11.79 -2.01 -3.38
C ALA A 81 -12.31 -1.73 -1.97
N VAL A 82 -11.53 -2.01 -0.94
CA VAL A 82 -11.85 -1.72 0.45
C VAL A 82 -11.03 -0.51 0.91
N GLU A 83 -11.72 0.59 1.21
CA GLU A 83 -11.10 1.84 1.62
C GLU A 83 -11.69 2.34 2.93
N LEU A 84 -10.84 2.67 3.89
CA LEU A 84 -11.27 3.11 5.22
C LEU A 84 -11.90 4.51 5.21
N ASN A 85 -11.45 5.38 4.30
CA ASN A 85 -11.83 6.78 4.26
C ASN A 85 -12.75 7.09 3.08
N ALA A 86 -13.95 7.61 3.37
CA ALA A 86 -14.95 7.92 2.35
C ALA A 86 -14.47 8.94 1.31
N GLU A 87 -13.67 9.94 1.71
CA GLU A 87 -13.10 10.93 0.78
C GLU A 87 -12.08 10.28 -0.15
N ALA A 88 -11.24 9.37 0.36
CA ALA A 88 -10.31 8.59 -0.46
C ALA A 88 -11.07 7.65 -1.40
N ALA A 89 -12.13 6.99 -0.94
CA ALA A 89 -13.00 6.15 -1.76
C ALA A 89 -13.61 6.93 -2.94
N GLN A 90 -14.08 8.17 -2.69
CA GLN A 90 -14.60 9.03 -3.77
C GLN A 90 -13.51 9.37 -4.80
N ARG A 91 -12.29 9.65 -4.35
CA ARG A 91 -11.15 9.87 -5.28
C ARG A 91 -10.80 8.66 -6.12
N VAL A 92 -10.96 7.45 -5.58
CA VAL A 92 -10.80 6.22 -6.37
C VAL A 92 -11.83 6.17 -7.48
N ARG A 93 -13.12 6.43 -7.19
CA ARG A 93 -14.20 6.48 -8.21
C ARG A 93 -13.87 7.49 -9.30
N ASP A 94 -13.53 8.73 -8.89
CA ASP A 94 -13.23 9.83 -9.82
C ASP A 94 -12.02 9.52 -10.72
N ASN A 95 -11.02 8.84 -10.17
CA ASN A 95 -9.80 8.52 -10.91
C ASN A 95 -9.95 7.27 -11.77
N VAL A 96 -10.59 6.21 -11.28
CA VAL A 96 -10.69 4.92 -11.99
C VAL A 96 -11.64 5.04 -13.16
N GLN A 97 -12.79 5.69 -12.98
CA GLN A 97 -13.82 5.90 -14.02
C GLN A 97 -14.22 4.59 -14.71
N ASP A 98 -14.43 3.55 -13.91
CA ASP A 98 -14.86 2.23 -14.35
C ASP A 98 -16.03 1.79 -13.47
N ASP A 99 -17.20 1.61 -14.07
CA ASP A 99 -18.45 1.32 -13.35
C ASP A 99 -18.50 -0.12 -12.81
N THR A 100 -17.54 -0.98 -13.19
CA THR A 100 -17.43 -2.36 -12.69
C THR A 100 -16.74 -2.44 -11.33
N ILE A 101 -16.10 -1.35 -10.87
CA ILE A 101 -15.48 -1.31 -9.55
C ILE A 101 -16.54 -1.19 -8.44
N ASN A 102 -16.55 -2.15 -7.52
CA ASN A 102 -17.25 -2.03 -6.25
C ASN A 102 -16.32 -1.40 -5.21
N ILE A 103 -16.78 -0.34 -4.51
CA ILE A 103 -15.99 0.29 -3.45
C ILE A 103 -16.73 0.19 -2.13
N VAL A 104 -16.14 -0.56 -1.20
CA VAL A 104 -16.61 -0.76 0.17
C VAL A 104 -15.86 0.20 1.09
N ILE A 105 -16.60 1.03 1.83
CA ILE A 105 -16.03 1.85 2.91
C ILE A 105 -15.94 0.96 4.14
N GLY A 106 -14.71 0.55 4.50
CA GLY A 106 -14.49 -0.41 5.57
C GLY A 106 -13.03 -0.53 5.98
N ASN A 107 -12.80 -1.27 7.07
CA ASN A 107 -11.46 -1.56 7.55
C ASN A 107 -10.94 -2.85 6.90
N ALA A 108 -9.71 -2.83 6.38
CA ALA A 108 -9.07 -4.01 5.80
C ALA A 108 -8.85 -5.18 6.79
N SER A 109 -8.96 -4.94 8.10
CA SER A 109 -8.93 -6.00 9.12
C SER A 109 -10.30 -6.61 9.44
N GLU A 110 -11.39 -6.03 8.90
CA GLU A 110 -12.78 -6.44 9.11
C GLU A 110 -13.64 -5.84 8.00
N THR A 111 -13.60 -6.45 6.81
CA THR A 111 -14.19 -5.85 5.60
C THR A 111 -15.70 -6.00 5.52
N GLY A 112 -16.28 -6.96 6.25
CA GLY A 112 -17.68 -7.34 6.14
C GLY A 112 -18.02 -8.14 4.87
N LEU A 113 -17.04 -8.45 4.01
CA LEU A 113 -17.24 -9.29 2.83
C LEU A 113 -17.37 -10.77 3.23
N PRO A 114 -18.06 -11.60 2.43
CA PRO A 114 -18.25 -13.02 2.74
C PRO A 114 -16.94 -13.81 2.76
N ASP A 115 -16.91 -14.91 3.57
CA ASP A 115 -15.81 -15.87 3.56
C ASP A 115 -15.65 -16.50 2.18
N ASN A 116 -14.40 -16.77 1.78
CA ASN A 116 -14.07 -17.43 0.52
C ASN A 116 -14.72 -16.77 -0.72
N SER A 117 -14.93 -15.45 -0.66
CA SER A 117 -15.53 -14.67 -1.76
C SER A 117 -14.52 -14.22 -2.81
N ALA A 118 -13.22 -14.28 -2.54
CA ALA A 118 -12.17 -13.82 -3.44
C ALA A 118 -11.25 -14.95 -3.89
N SER A 119 -10.70 -14.83 -5.10
CA SER A 119 -9.59 -15.65 -5.61
C SER A 119 -8.25 -14.92 -5.50
N LYS A 120 -8.28 -13.59 -5.51
CA LYS A 120 -7.11 -12.70 -5.40
C LYS A 120 -7.38 -11.59 -4.39
N VAL A 121 -6.47 -11.40 -3.44
CA VAL A 121 -6.47 -10.25 -2.53
C VAL A 121 -5.11 -9.58 -2.61
N TYR A 122 -5.05 -8.25 -2.60
CA TYR A 122 -3.77 -7.57 -2.51
C TYR A 122 -3.88 -6.19 -1.83
N GLY A 123 -2.74 -5.70 -1.36
CA GLY A 123 -2.59 -4.34 -0.83
C GLY A 123 -1.18 -3.82 -1.02
N GLU A 124 -1.03 -2.52 -1.27
CA GLU A 124 0.26 -1.88 -1.52
C GLU A 124 0.51 -0.72 -0.56
N ALA A 125 1.69 -0.69 0.05
CA ALA A 125 2.19 0.38 0.92
C ALA A 125 1.21 0.73 2.07
N MET A 126 0.54 -0.29 2.64
CA MET A 126 -0.44 -0.10 3.70
C MET A 126 -0.08 -0.86 4.98
N LEU A 127 0.47 -2.08 4.89
CA LEU A 127 0.83 -2.89 6.05
C LEU A 127 2.02 -2.31 6.83
N THR A 128 3.01 -1.74 6.16
CA THR A 128 4.16 -1.11 6.81
C THR A 128 3.74 -0.03 7.81
N MET A 129 2.61 0.64 7.61
CA MET A 129 2.08 1.67 8.51
C MET A 129 1.28 1.12 9.69
N GLN A 130 1.09 -0.19 9.78
CA GLN A 130 0.27 -0.83 10.81
C GLN A 130 1.09 -1.35 11.98
N SER A 131 0.46 -1.48 13.16
CA SER A 131 1.03 -2.22 14.30
C SER A 131 1.15 -3.72 13.97
N LYS A 132 1.91 -4.47 14.76
CA LYS A 132 2.04 -5.92 14.59
C LYS A 132 0.67 -6.60 14.62
N GLN A 133 -0.17 -6.25 15.60
CA GLN A 133 -1.52 -6.81 15.75
C GLN A 133 -2.41 -6.49 14.54
N GLN A 134 -2.32 -5.25 14.02
CA GLN A 134 -3.10 -4.85 12.85
C GLN A 134 -2.62 -5.54 11.57
N LYS A 135 -1.31 -5.73 11.40
CA LYS A 135 -0.78 -6.52 10.28
C LYS A 135 -1.36 -7.93 10.29
N GLN A 136 -1.34 -8.61 11.47
CA GLN A 136 -1.91 -9.95 11.64
C GLN A 136 -3.41 -9.96 11.34
N ALA A 137 -4.18 -8.99 11.84
CA ALA A 137 -5.61 -8.92 11.60
C ALA A 137 -5.93 -8.72 10.12
N ILE A 138 -5.21 -7.83 9.40
CA ILE A 138 -5.41 -7.60 7.97
C ILE A 138 -5.04 -8.83 7.14
N ILE A 139 -3.93 -9.50 7.47
CA ILE A 139 -3.51 -10.72 6.76
C ILE A 139 -4.48 -11.87 7.05
N GLY A 140 -4.96 -11.98 8.29
CA GLY A 140 -6.01 -12.94 8.66
C GLY A 140 -7.32 -12.69 7.91
N GLU A 141 -7.71 -11.43 7.73
CA GLU A 141 -8.89 -11.07 6.93
C GLU A 141 -8.68 -11.43 5.45
N ALA A 142 -7.49 -11.17 4.88
CA ALA A 142 -7.16 -11.62 3.53
C ALA A 142 -7.27 -13.15 3.40
N ALA A 143 -6.79 -13.91 4.41
CA ALA A 143 -6.92 -15.36 4.45
C ALA A 143 -8.39 -15.79 4.52
N ARG A 144 -9.24 -15.10 5.31
CA ARG A 144 -10.68 -15.40 5.42
C ARG A 144 -11.40 -15.19 4.08
N LEU A 145 -11.10 -14.07 3.40
CA LEU A 145 -11.72 -13.73 2.12
C LEU A 145 -11.33 -14.66 0.98
N LEU A 146 -10.10 -15.15 0.98
CA LEU A 146 -9.60 -16.00 -0.09
C LEU A 146 -10.20 -17.40 -0.05
N ARG A 147 -10.52 -17.93 -1.22
CA ARG A 147 -10.78 -19.37 -1.42
C ARG A 147 -9.50 -20.17 -1.17
N PRO A 148 -9.56 -21.45 -0.79
CA PRO A 148 -8.39 -22.34 -0.76
C PRO A 148 -7.63 -22.27 -2.10
N GLY A 149 -6.30 -22.13 -2.04
CA GLY A 149 -5.46 -21.93 -3.22
C GLY A 149 -5.45 -20.53 -3.83
N GLY A 150 -6.26 -19.60 -3.33
CA GLY A 150 -6.27 -18.20 -3.75
C GLY A 150 -4.96 -17.47 -3.40
N LEU A 151 -4.70 -16.33 -4.02
CA LEU A 151 -3.42 -15.61 -3.90
C LEU A 151 -3.59 -14.30 -3.12
N TYR A 152 -2.67 -14.07 -2.18
CA TYR A 152 -2.50 -12.80 -1.49
C TYR A 152 -1.22 -12.10 -1.94
N GLY A 153 -1.32 -10.86 -2.42
CA GLY A 153 -0.20 -10.02 -2.84
C GLY A 153 0.04 -8.87 -1.87
N ILE A 154 1.27 -8.69 -1.43
CA ILE A 154 1.70 -7.51 -0.67
C ILE A 154 2.85 -6.80 -1.37
N HIS A 155 2.87 -5.47 -1.30
CA HIS A 155 3.95 -4.64 -1.82
C HIS A 155 4.28 -3.56 -0.79
N GLU A 156 5.41 -3.71 -0.09
CA GLU A 156 5.72 -2.98 1.13
C GLU A 156 7.18 -2.48 1.18
N ILE A 157 7.52 -1.71 2.20
CA ILE A 157 8.92 -1.42 2.53
C ILE A 157 9.53 -2.65 3.21
N GLY A 158 10.70 -3.06 2.74
CA GLY A 158 11.51 -4.08 3.36
C GLY A 158 12.75 -3.51 4.03
N ILE A 159 13.26 -4.22 5.04
CA ILE A 159 14.59 -4.03 5.63
C ILE A 159 15.51 -5.13 5.11
N PHE A 160 16.76 -4.79 4.80
CA PHE A 160 17.78 -5.75 4.41
C PHE A 160 19.18 -5.30 4.88
N PRO A 161 20.11 -6.23 5.08
CA PRO A 161 19.90 -7.69 5.11
C PRO A 161 19.00 -8.14 6.27
N ASP A 162 18.59 -9.41 6.28
CA ASP A 162 17.68 -9.95 7.30
C ASP A 162 18.27 -9.92 8.72
N ASP A 163 19.60 -9.95 8.84
CA ASP A 163 20.35 -9.85 10.09
C ASP A 163 20.64 -8.40 10.54
N THR A 164 20.01 -7.39 9.90
CA THR A 164 20.12 -5.98 10.30
C THR A 164 19.90 -5.83 11.81
N PRO A 165 20.86 -5.22 12.57
CA PRO A 165 20.76 -5.08 14.02
C PRO A 165 19.50 -4.33 14.46
N GLN A 166 18.95 -4.71 15.61
CA GLN A 166 17.70 -4.12 16.12
C GLN A 166 17.80 -2.61 16.36
N GLU A 167 18.97 -2.11 16.71
CA GLU A 167 19.21 -0.67 16.90
C GLU A 167 19.07 0.08 15.57
N VAL A 168 19.64 -0.47 14.49
CA VAL A 168 19.53 0.09 13.14
C VAL A 168 18.08 0.05 12.66
N ARG A 169 17.35 -1.06 12.91
CA ARG A 169 15.90 -1.14 12.59
C ARG A 169 15.09 -0.05 13.28
N ARG A 170 15.34 0.20 14.58
CA ARG A 170 14.67 1.27 15.34
C ARG A 170 15.01 2.66 14.81
N GLU A 171 16.26 2.89 14.41
CA GLU A 171 16.68 4.16 13.80
C GLU A 171 15.92 4.38 12.47
N ILE A 172 15.87 3.35 11.61
CA ILE A 172 15.12 3.39 10.34
C ILE A 172 13.64 3.71 10.60
N GLU A 173 12.98 2.99 11.51
CA GLU A 173 11.58 3.23 11.87
C GLU A 173 11.34 4.67 12.34
N SER A 174 12.19 5.18 13.25
CA SER A 174 12.10 6.54 13.78
C SER A 174 12.25 7.59 12.69
N ASP A 175 13.26 7.45 11.84
CA ASP A 175 13.54 8.42 10.77
C ASP A 175 12.46 8.39 9.69
N LEU A 176 12.02 7.20 9.27
CA LEU A 176 10.93 7.06 8.32
C LEU A 176 9.62 7.65 8.88
N ALA A 177 9.30 7.39 10.15
CA ALA A 177 8.10 7.95 10.79
C ALA A 177 8.11 9.47 10.81
N LYS A 178 9.26 10.10 11.12
CA LYS A 178 9.44 11.56 11.07
C LYS A 178 9.28 12.09 9.64
N GLY A 179 9.91 11.42 8.67
CA GLY A 179 9.87 11.82 7.26
C GLY A 179 8.48 11.71 6.64
N ILE A 180 7.79 10.60 6.85
CA ILE A 180 6.49 10.31 6.23
C ILE A 180 5.33 10.91 7.06
N LYS A 181 5.56 11.29 8.32
CA LYS A 181 4.55 11.73 9.30
C LYS A 181 3.44 10.70 9.53
N THR A 182 3.83 9.46 9.65
CA THR A 182 2.96 8.36 10.04
C THR A 182 3.80 7.28 10.72
N ASN A 183 3.18 6.39 11.47
CA ASN A 183 3.90 5.23 11.97
C ASN A 183 4.40 4.40 10.80
N VAL A 184 5.66 3.96 10.87
CA VAL A 184 6.27 3.11 9.84
C VAL A 184 7.02 1.99 10.56
N ARG A 185 6.66 0.76 10.25
CA ARG A 185 7.24 -0.45 10.85
C ARG A 185 7.53 -1.46 9.75
N PRO A 186 8.58 -1.22 8.95
CA PRO A 186 9.01 -2.15 7.92
C PRO A 186 9.55 -3.42 8.56
N LEU A 187 9.43 -4.53 7.86
CA LEU A 187 9.94 -5.82 8.29
C LEU A 187 11.04 -6.29 7.33
N THR A 188 11.88 -7.22 7.77
CA THR A 188 12.81 -7.91 6.88
C THR A 188 12.04 -8.84 5.93
N VAL A 189 12.71 -9.34 4.88
CA VAL A 189 12.11 -10.34 3.99
C VAL A 189 11.72 -11.59 4.77
N ALA A 190 12.59 -12.04 5.67
CA ALA A 190 12.33 -13.20 6.54
C ALA A 190 11.12 -12.95 7.45
N ASP A 191 11.03 -11.76 8.09
CA ASP A 191 9.92 -11.42 8.98
C ASP A 191 8.57 -11.32 8.21
N TRP A 192 8.57 -10.76 6.97
CA TRP A 192 7.38 -10.73 6.12
C TRP A 192 6.92 -12.13 5.72
N LYS A 193 7.86 -13.01 5.33
CA LYS A 193 7.55 -14.43 5.03
C LYS A 193 6.94 -15.12 6.22
N GLN A 194 7.60 -15.07 7.37
CA GLN A 194 7.13 -15.71 8.60
C GLN A 194 5.72 -15.22 8.97
N LEU A 195 5.47 -13.92 8.86
CA LEU A 195 4.14 -13.35 9.16
C LEU A 195 3.05 -13.89 8.23
N LEU A 196 3.34 -14.09 6.94
CA LEU A 196 2.39 -14.69 5.99
C LEU A 196 2.20 -16.18 6.26
N GLU A 197 3.29 -16.94 6.52
CA GLU A 197 3.26 -18.36 6.82
C GLU A 197 2.48 -18.69 8.10
N ASP A 198 2.65 -17.87 9.15
CA ASP A 198 1.90 -17.94 10.42
C ASP A 198 0.38 -17.72 10.22
N ASN A 199 -0.01 -17.03 9.14
CA ASN A 199 -1.42 -16.79 8.79
C ASN A 199 -1.96 -17.74 7.71
N GLY A 200 -1.31 -18.88 7.47
CA GLY A 200 -1.82 -19.93 6.60
C GLY A 200 -1.51 -19.76 5.11
N PHE A 201 -0.43 -19.04 4.79
CA PHE A 201 0.01 -18.85 3.41
C PHE A 201 1.31 -19.58 3.10
N ASP A 202 1.46 -20.05 1.88
CA ASP A 202 2.71 -20.55 1.31
C ASP A 202 3.26 -19.51 0.31
N ILE A 203 4.52 -19.14 0.45
CA ILE A 203 5.14 -18.13 -0.41
C ILE A 203 5.35 -18.69 -1.82
N SER A 204 4.81 -18.00 -2.83
CA SER A 204 4.91 -18.41 -4.24
C SER A 204 5.80 -17.50 -5.08
N PHE A 205 5.97 -16.24 -4.70
CA PHE A 205 6.79 -15.27 -5.43
C PHE A 205 7.34 -14.20 -4.50
N ILE A 206 8.58 -13.81 -4.72
CA ILE A 206 9.23 -12.67 -4.04
C ILE A 206 10.05 -11.89 -5.06
N GLU A 207 9.89 -10.58 -5.10
CA GLU A 207 10.78 -9.67 -5.81
C GLU A 207 11.09 -8.45 -4.96
N SER A 208 12.31 -7.95 -5.01
CA SER A 208 12.72 -6.73 -4.33
C SER A 208 13.38 -5.75 -5.28
N LYS A 209 13.22 -4.46 -5.01
CA LYS A 209 13.85 -3.37 -5.76
C LYS A 209 14.36 -2.29 -4.81
N PRO A 210 15.40 -1.53 -5.18
CA PRO A 210 15.84 -0.40 -4.37
C PRO A 210 14.72 0.60 -4.08
N MET A 211 14.74 1.19 -2.87
CA MET A 211 13.81 2.22 -2.42
C MET A 211 14.10 3.57 -3.08
N HIS A 212 13.78 3.73 -4.36
CA HIS A 212 14.09 4.92 -5.15
C HIS A 212 12.86 5.83 -5.37
N LEU A 213 11.87 5.84 -4.48
CA LEU A 213 10.57 6.51 -4.63
C LEU A 213 10.69 7.99 -5.06
N LEU A 214 11.70 8.71 -4.59
CA LEU A 214 11.92 10.14 -4.84
C LEU A 214 13.16 10.42 -5.70
N GLU A 215 13.78 9.40 -6.31
CA GLU A 215 14.86 9.60 -7.24
C GLU A 215 14.35 10.03 -8.62
N ARG A 216 15.01 11.03 -9.24
CA ARG A 216 14.57 11.66 -10.50
C ARG A 216 14.29 10.63 -11.59
N ARG A 217 15.22 9.67 -11.80
CA ARG A 217 15.06 8.61 -12.82
C ARG A 217 13.82 7.77 -12.56
N ARG A 218 13.53 7.44 -11.30
CA ARG A 218 12.35 6.67 -10.92
C ARG A 218 11.07 7.47 -11.14
N VAL A 219 11.04 8.74 -10.73
CA VAL A 219 9.83 9.58 -10.93
C VAL A 219 9.55 9.75 -12.43
N ILE A 220 10.57 9.92 -13.27
CA ILE A 220 10.38 9.98 -14.72
C ILE A 220 9.87 8.64 -15.29
N ALA A 221 10.41 7.50 -14.81
CA ALA A 221 9.97 6.17 -15.25
C ALA A 221 8.53 5.86 -14.84
N ASP A 222 8.11 6.30 -13.64
CA ASP A 222 6.77 6.03 -13.11
C ASP A 222 5.71 6.98 -13.69
N GLU A 223 6.02 8.27 -13.85
CA GLU A 223 5.07 9.34 -14.16
C GLU A 223 5.20 9.89 -15.60
N GLY A 224 6.33 9.65 -16.24
CA GLY A 224 6.71 10.27 -17.51
C GLY A 224 7.40 11.63 -17.34
N LEU A 225 8.14 12.07 -18.37
CA LEU A 225 8.94 13.29 -18.35
C LEU A 225 8.08 14.54 -18.14
N TRP A 226 6.93 14.65 -18.82
CA TRP A 226 6.04 15.79 -18.69
C TRP A 226 5.46 15.93 -17.27
N SER A 227 4.98 14.86 -16.70
CA SER A 227 4.49 14.86 -15.32
C SER A 227 5.59 15.21 -14.32
N PHE A 228 6.82 14.72 -14.54
CA PHE A 228 7.99 15.11 -13.74
C PHE A 228 8.23 16.63 -13.78
N ILE A 229 8.20 17.25 -14.96
CA ILE A 229 8.35 18.70 -15.11
C ILE A 229 7.26 19.45 -14.34
N CYS A 230 6.00 19.01 -14.47
CA CYS A 230 4.88 19.58 -13.72
C CYS A 230 5.04 19.43 -12.20
N ILE A 231 5.53 18.28 -11.72
CA ILE A 231 5.82 18.06 -10.29
C ILE A 231 6.90 19.02 -9.80
N VAL A 232 7.99 19.17 -10.54
CA VAL A 232 9.09 20.10 -10.21
C VAL A 232 8.57 21.53 -10.16
N PHE A 233 7.77 21.97 -11.14
CA PHE A 233 7.20 23.30 -11.18
C PHE A 233 6.28 23.59 -9.98
N ARG A 234 5.41 22.61 -9.60
CA ARG A 234 4.57 22.71 -8.39
C ARG A 234 5.41 22.78 -7.12
N MET A 235 6.51 22.02 -7.04
CA MET A 235 7.45 22.09 -5.93
C MET A 235 8.11 23.46 -5.81
N LEU A 236 8.48 24.09 -6.93
CA LEU A 236 9.07 25.45 -6.94
C LEU A 236 8.08 26.49 -6.42
N LYS A 237 6.80 26.36 -6.76
CA LYS A 237 5.73 27.24 -6.28
C LYS A 237 5.29 26.97 -4.82
N ASN A 238 5.66 25.85 -4.23
CA ASN A 238 5.27 25.48 -2.87
C ASN A 238 6.49 25.14 -2.01
N PRO A 239 7.10 26.15 -1.33
CA PRO A 239 8.29 25.94 -0.51
C PRO A 239 8.11 24.92 0.60
N VAL A 240 6.92 24.83 1.21
CA VAL A 240 6.60 23.88 2.28
C VAL A 240 6.62 22.46 1.74
N ALA A 241 5.91 22.18 0.65
CA ALA A 241 5.91 20.85 0.02
C ALA A 241 7.31 20.48 -0.48
N ARG A 242 8.08 21.44 -1.05
CA ARG A 242 9.46 21.21 -1.47
C ARG A 242 10.35 20.79 -0.31
N LYS A 243 10.31 21.51 0.83
CA LYS A 243 11.08 21.15 2.03
C LYS A 243 10.76 19.73 2.47
N ARG A 244 9.48 19.36 2.54
CA ARG A 244 9.01 18.03 2.91
C ARG A 244 9.52 16.92 1.99
N VAL A 245 9.46 17.14 0.68
CA VAL A 245 9.94 16.14 -0.31
C VAL A 245 11.46 15.96 -0.19
N LEU A 246 12.22 17.03 0.03
CA LEU A 246 13.67 16.97 0.20
C LEU A 246 14.05 16.26 1.51
N GLU A 247 13.32 16.51 2.61
CA GLU A 247 13.50 15.81 3.89
C GLU A 247 13.24 14.29 3.73
N MET A 248 12.11 13.90 3.15
CA MET A 248 11.82 12.48 2.87
C MET A 248 12.90 11.83 2.00
N ARG A 249 13.34 12.52 0.95
CA ARG A 249 14.40 12.04 0.07
C ARG A 249 15.73 11.85 0.79
N SER A 250 16.09 12.77 1.67
CA SER A 250 17.31 12.67 2.50
C SER A 250 17.27 11.44 3.41
N ILE A 251 16.13 11.18 4.04
CA ILE A 251 15.94 10.01 4.92
C ILE A 251 16.02 8.71 4.09
N PHE A 252 15.37 8.62 2.95
CA PHE A 252 15.45 7.43 2.10
C PHE A 252 16.88 7.18 1.60
N ARG A 253 17.66 8.22 1.31
CA ARG A 253 19.05 8.11 0.92
C ARG A 253 19.96 7.71 2.08
N LYS A 254 19.72 8.24 3.29
CA LYS A 254 20.46 7.87 4.51
C LYS A 254 20.38 6.35 4.74
N HIS A 255 19.21 5.78 4.56
CA HIS A 255 18.95 4.35 4.82
C HIS A 255 18.96 3.47 3.55
N ALA A 256 19.45 3.99 2.41
CA ALA A 256 19.38 3.27 1.12
C ALA A 256 20.07 1.89 1.12
N HIS A 257 21.02 1.65 2.03
CA HIS A 257 21.70 0.36 2.20
C HIS A 257 20.96 -0.61 3.12
N HIS A 258 19.86 -0.19 3.73
CA HIS A 258 19.09 -0.99 4.68
C HIS A 258 17.59 -1.05 4.37
N ILE A 259 17.11 -0.28 3.39
CA ILE A 259 15.70 -0.31 2.98
C ILE A 259 15.56 -0.61 1.49
N ASN A 260 14.61 -1.45 1.19
CA ASN A 260 14.19 -1.76 -0.17
C ASN A 260 12.65 -1.68 -0.30
N ALA A 261 12.16 -1.90 -1.50
CA ALA A 261 10.78 -2.22 -1.76
C ALA A 261 10.68 -3.72 -1.99
N ILE A 262 9.72 -4.38 -1.39
CA ILE A 262 9.49 -5.81 -1.53
C ILE A 262 8.07 -6.08 -2.00
N CYS A 263 7.94 -7.03 -2.91
CA CYS A 263 6.67 -7.62 -3.30
C CYS A 263 6.71 -9.11 -2.97
N ILE A 264 5.66 -9.60 -2.32
CA ILE A 264 5.46 -11.02 -2.03
C ILE A 264 4.06 -11.41 -2.51
N VAL A 265 3.98 -12.52 -3.24
CA VAL A 265 2.72 -13.20 -3.52
C VAL A 265 2.74 -14.55 -2.83
N ALA A 266 1.68 -14.84 -2.10
CA ALA A 266 1.55 -16.05 -1.30
C ALA A 266 0.21 -16.75 -1.58
N ARG A 267 0.17 -18.06 -1.52
CA ARG A 267 -1.00 -18.92 -1.77
C ARG A 267 -1.63 -19.32 -0.45
N LYS A 268 -2.94 -19.15 -0.30
CA LYS A 268 -3.69 -19.70 0.83
C LYS A 268 -3.65 -21.23 0.79
N ARG A 269 -3.30 -21.85 1.92
CA ARG A 269 -3.36 -23.31 2.14
C ARG A 269 -4.77 -23.84 2.08
#